data_a575b9a20ca08ef16cb10a4f1519cb3c
#
_entry.id   a575b9a20ca08ef16cb10a4f1519cb3c
#
_cell.length_a   1.000
_cell.length_b   1.000
_cell.length_c   1.000
_cell.angle_alpha   90.00
_cell.angle_beta   90.00
_cell.angle_gamma   90.00
#
_symmetry.space_group_name_H-M   'P 1'
#
loop_
_entity.id
_entity.type
_entity.pdbx_description
1 polymer ?
#
loop_
_entity_poly.entity_id
_entity_poly.type
_entity_poly.pdbx_seq_one_letter_code
_entity_poly.pdbx_strand_id
1 'polypeptide(L)' 'MRIFIFKSEANPDLGAFSGDLAGLQLPSQFKPWRAVGAVAPGSDPPYKLSRGVIESSIHTQGFQLFRMSKKD' A
#
# COMPACT_ATOMS: atom_id res chain seq x y z
N MET A 1 -9.68 8.59 -5.49
CA MET A 1 -8.89 7.52 -6.14
C MET A 1 -9.08 6.22 -5.41
N ARG A 2 -9.03 5.13 -6.13
CA ARG A 2 -9.06 3.82 -5.50
C ARG A 2 -7.64 3.44 -5.11
N ILE A 3 -7.47 2.98 -3.89
CA ILE A 3 -6.16 2.62 -3.36
C ILE A 3 -6.09 1.10 -3.27
N PHE A 4 -5.04 0.51 -3.80
CA PHE A 4 -4.84 -0.93 -3.73
C PHE A 4 -3.81 -1.24 -2.66
N ILE A 5 -4.02 -2.33 -1.94
CA ILE A 5 -3.16 -2.74 -0.83
C ILE A 5 -2.36 -3.96 -1.25
N PHE A 6 -1.05 -3.87 -1.09
CA PHE A 6 -0.13 -4.94 -1.44
C PHE A 6 0.66 -5.38 -0.23
N LYS A 7 1.12 -6.61 -0.28
CA LYS A 7 1.97 -7.19 0.75
C LYS A 7 3.23 -7.72 0.09
N SER A 8 4.38 -7.43 0.68
CA SER A 8 5.64 -7.98 0.16
C SER A 8 5.78 -9.43 0.59
N GLU A 9 6.09 -10.30 -0.34
CA GLU A 9 6.34 -11.70 0.00
C GLU A 9 7.77 -11.90 0.46
N ALA A 10 8.67 -10.99 0.11
CA ALA A 10 10.03 -11.04 0.59
C ALA A 10 10.14 -10.56 2.03
N ASN A 11 9.21 -9.67 2.44
CA ASN A 11 9.21 -9.14 3.80
C ASN A 11 7.76 -9.08 4.28
N PRO A 12 7.28 -10.14 4.94
CA PRO A 12 5.85 -10.24 5.28
C PRO A 12 5.31 -9.14 6.19
N ASP A 13 6.18 -8.43 6.89
CA ASP A 13 5.73 -7.33 7.74
C ASP A 13 5.53 -6.04 6.99
N LEU A 14 5.86 -6.01 5.71
CA LEU A 14 5.83 -4.81 4.92
C LEU A 14 4.69 -4.83 3.94
N GLY A 15 3.92 -3.75 3.91
CA GLY A 15 2.86 -3.58 2.94
C GLY A 15 3.03 -2.26 2.22
N ALA A 16 2.22 -2.05 1.20
CA ALA A 16 2.25 -0.82 0.43
C ALA A 16 0.87 -0.49 -0.10
N PHE A 17 0.60 0.80 -0.21
CA PHE A 17 -0.59 1.29 -0.89
C PHE A 17 -0.16 1.79 -2.26
N SER A 18 -0.97 1.52 -3.27
CA SER A 18 -0.70 1.96 -4.63
C SER A 18 -2.00 2.39 -5.30
N GLY A 19 -1.91 3.31 -6.22
CA GLY A 19 -3.07 3.69 -7.02
C GLY A 19 -3.22 2.84 -8.28
N ASP A 20 -2.34 1.86 -8.44
CA ASP A 20 -2.28 1.04 -9.64
C ASP A 20 -2.38 -0.44 -9.25
N LEU A 21 -3.39 -1.13 -9.77
CA LEU A 21 -3.58 -2.54 -9.45
C LEU A 21 -2.39 -3.40 -9.87
N ALA A 22 -1.67 -3.01 -10.89
CA ALA A 22 -0.50 -3.75 -11.34
C ALA A 22 0.70 -3.55 -10.42
N GLY A 23 0.69 -2.51 -9.59
CA GLY A 23 1.78 -2.26 -8.66
C GLY A 23 3.10 -1.92 -9.31
N LEU A 24 3.05 -1.28 -10.46
CA LEU A 24 4.26 -1.01 -11.23
C LEU A 24 5.21 -0.03 -10.55
N GLN A 25 4.67 0.80 -9.64
CA GLN A 25 5.47 1.78 -8.95
C GLN A 25 6.07 1.27 -7.65
N LEU A 26 5.73 0.05 -7.25
CA LEU A 26 6.20 -0.49 -5.99
C LEU A 26 7.69 -0.82 -6.06
N PRO A 27 8.42 -0.67 -4.92
CA PRO A 27 9.86 -0.94 -4.91
C PRO A 27 10.17 -2.36 -5.31
N SER A 28 11.10 -2.53 -6.24
CA SER A 28 11.44 -3.85 -6.73
C SER A 28 12.25 -4.66 -5.71
N GLN A 29 12.88 -3.98 -4.76
CA GLN A 29 13.68 -4.67 -3.77
C GLN A 29 12.87 -5.53 -2.81
N PHE A 30 11.55 -5.32 -2.76
CA PHE A 30 10.68 -6.10 -1.90
C PHE A 30 9.77 -7.04 -2.67
N LYS A 31 10.06 -7.25 -3.94
CA LYS A 31 9.29 -8.17 -4.76
C LYS A 31 9.43 -9.61 -4.27
N PRO A 32 8.43 -10.45 -4.51
CA PRO A 32 7.21 -10.12 -5.25
C PRO A 32 6.18 -9.45 -4.36
N TRP A 33 5.34 -8.62 -4.96
CA TRP A 33 4.24 -7.96 -4.28
C TRP A 33 2.95 -8.69 -4.58
N ARG A 34 2.08 -8.80 -3.58
CA ARG A 34 0.83 -9.51 -3.72
C ARG A 34 -0.30 -8.60 -3.34
N ALA A 35 -1.28 -8.45 -4.23
CA ALA A 35 -2.44 -7.63 -3.93
C ALA A 35 -3.31 -8.35 -2.92
N VAL A 36 -3.60 -7.69 -1.80
CA VAL A 36 -4.38 -8.30 -0.72
C VAL A 36 -5.66 -7.55 -0.40
N GLY A 37 -5.88 -6.39 -1.01
CA GLY A 37 -7.10 -5.66 -0.75
C GLY A 37 -7.15 -4.37 -1.53
N ALA A 38 -8.22 -3.63 -1.30
CA ALA A 38 -8.41 -2.33 -1.92
C ALA A 38 -9.26 -1.46 -1.02
N VAL A 39 -9.08 -0.14 -1.17
CA VAL A 39 -9.87 0.84 -0.44
C VAL A 39 -10.63 1.64 -1.48
N ALA A 40 -11.95 1.60 -1.41
CA ALA A 40 -12.78 2.30 -2.37
C ALA A 40 -12.62 3.82 -2.22
N PRO A 41 -12.90 4.58 -3.27
CA PRO A 41 -12.87 6.04 -3.16
C PRO A 41 -13.82 6.48 -2.04
N GLY A 42 -13.35 7.36 -1.17
CA GLY A 42 -14.16 7.86 -0.07
C GLY A 42 -14.18 7.02 1.17
N SER A 43 -13.57 5.83 1.15
CA SER A 43 -13.49 4.98 2.33
C SER A 43 -12.21 5.25 3.10
N ASP A 44 -12.25 4.93 4.40
CA ASP A 44 -11.06 5.11 5.23
C ASP A 44 -10.10 3.94 5.04
N PRO A 45 -8.81 4.22 4.90
CA PRO A 45 -7.84 3.14 4.78
C PRO A 45 -7.58 2.49 6.13
N PRO A 46 -7.14 1.23 6.12
CA PRO A 46 -6.77 0.55 7.35
C PRO A 46 -5.39 0.98 7.83
N TYR A 47 -4.96 0.39 8.93
CA TYR A 47 -3.59 0.55 9.46
C TYR A 47 -3.28 1.94 9.97
N LYS A 48 -4.32 2.70 10.32
CA LYS A 48 -4.18 4.00 10.99
C LYS A 48 -3.45 5.07 10.18
N LEU A 49 -3.38 4.90 8.89
CA LEU A 49 -2.84 5.93 8.03
C LEU A 49 -3.99 6.75 7.44
N SER A 50 -3.82 8.04 7.35
CA SER A 50 -4.87 8.87 6.79
C SER A 50 -4.86 8.75 5.28
N ARG A 51 -6.04 8.83 4.70
CA ARG A 51 -6.18 8.76 3.25
C ARG A 51 -5.41 9.88 2.57
N GLY A 52 -5.41 11.08 3.15
CA GLY A 52 -4.69 12.19 2.56
C GLY A 52 -3.21 11.96 2.46
N VAL A 53 -2.63 11.35 3.51
CA VAL A 53 -1.20 11.03 3.48
C VAL A 53 -0.91 9.99 2.42
N ILE A 54 -1.76 8.96 2.34
CA ILE A 54 -1.55 7.89 1.37
C ILE A 54 -1.67 8.43 -0.05
N GLU A 55 -2.69 9.23 -0.33
CA GLU A 55 -2.88 9.76 -1.68
C GLU A 55 -1.76 10.71 -2.06
N SER A 56 -1.28 11.50 -1.11
CA SER A 56 -0.18 12.41 -1.37
C SER A 56 1.10 11.64 -1.73
N SER A 57 1.37 10.57 -1.00
CA SER A 57 2.55 9.75 -1.28
C SER A 57 2.44 9.05 -2.62
N ILE A 58 1.26 8.53 -2.93
CA ILE A 58 1.05 7.89 -4.23
C ILE A 58 1.26 8.90 -5.36
N HIS A 59 0.75 10.10 -5.17
CA HIS A 59 0.88 11.14 -6.19
C HIS A 59 2.34 11.56 -6.37
N THR A 60 3.10 11.60 -5.29
CA THR A 60 4.47 12.08 -5.32
C THR A 60 5.46 11.01 -5.77
N GLN A 61 5.31 9.78 -5.28
CA GLN A 61 6.28 8.73 -5.55
C GLN A 61 5.67 7.42 -6.04
N GLY A 62 4.36 7.34 -6.11
CA GLY A 62 3.70 6.16 -6.68
C GLY A 62 3.23 5.14 -5.67
N PHE A 63 3.60 5.27 -4.41
CA PHE A 63 3.21 4.31 -3.38
C PHE A 63 3.42 4.89 -1.99
N GLN A 64 2.86 4.20 -0.99
CA GLN A 64 3.09 4.51 0.42
C GLN A 64 3.34 3.20 1.13
N LEU A 65 4.52 3.03 1.71
CA LEU A 65 4.84 1.82 2.47
C LEU A 65 4.27 1.92 3.88
N PHE A 66 3.96 0.76 4.46
CA PHE A 66 3.49 0.70 5.84
C PHE A 66 3.88 -0.63 6.45
N ARG A 67 3.92 -0.68 7.78
CA ARG A 67 4.20 -1.92 8.47
C ARG A 67 2.91 -2.58 8.90
N MET A 68 2.81 -3.87 8.67
CA MET A 68 1.69 -4.65 9.14
C MET A 68 2.05 -5.17 10.51
N SER A 69 1.82 -4.34 11.53
CA SER A 69 2.16 -4.71 12.89
C SER A 69 1.31 -5.85 13.37
N LYS A 70 1.96 -6.81 13.93
CA LYS A 70 1.26 -7.83 14.58
C LYS A 70 1.21 -7.61 15.94
N LYS A 71 1.49 -7.28 16.54
CA LYS A 71 1.49 -7.29 17.79
C LYS A 71 1.03 -7.89 18.63
N ASP A 72 1.28 -8.28 18.74
CA ASP A 72 1.27 -8.91 19.30
C ASP A 72 1.29 -8.84 20.11
#